data_84699f360eca969ebd8dfb911e20f0f2
#
_entry.id   84699f360eca969ebd8dfb911e20f0f2
#
_cell.length_a   1.000
_cell.length_b   1.000
_cell.length_c   1.000
_cell.angle_alpha   90.00
_cell.angle_beta   90.00
_cell.angle_gamma   90.00
#
_symmetry.space_group_name_H-M   'P 1'
#
loop_
_entity.id
_entity.type
_entity.pdbx_description
1 polymer ?
#
loop_
_entity_poly.entity_id
_entity_poly.type
_entity_poly.pdbx_seq_one_letter_code
_entity_poly.pdbx_strand_id
1 'polypeptide(L)'
;MDDRFDTVLAANNRYTRSSYFEWTAALRRVIALPLLSVAFFSAVGQSLQPGHLPSRKQVAPMAPAEEKNLAFVLDWWRKVIDARHTELAANYAAEDFIQHNPNIPTGRAALVTFFKSLGPAIEPIPDRLANPPILEGARGNFVWLVFEHKFKNPKDAAQSVYEYSFDLFRIQDGKIQEHWDAARKDPGSPAFIPSTAPPPSTWNTVKPSAAEQQNLAIATRFEKNVVEYGHIEDIEELLSSSFIEHNPVEPVDREGLKHFIHSLPDHQSQDIKPEWKNAPALEFTNGPFVVMMWEKSYKDPSDPTREYTRDHFAILRIEGGRIQEIWD
;
A
#
# COMPACT_ATOMS: atom_id res chain seq x y z
N MET A 1 8.54 15.35 -15.73
CA MET A 1 7.12 15.26 -15.39
C MET A 1 7.06 14.74 -13.96
N ASP A 2 6.33 15.28 -13.11
CA ASP A 2 6.74 16.40 -12.27
C ASP A 2 6.88 15.91 -10.82
N ASP A 3 8.04 16.11 -10.24
CA ASP A 3 8.44 15.78 -8.85
C ASP A 3 7.51 16.38 -7.75
N ARG A 4 6.43 17.07 -8.13
CA ARG A 4 5.64 17.88 -7.20
C ARG A 4 4.48 17.14 -6.54
N PHE A 5 3.92 16.14 -7.18
CA PHE A 5 2.99 15.20 -6.51
C PHE A 5 3.75 14.44 -5.42
N ASP A 6 4.96 14.02 -5.77
CA ASP A 6 5.87 13.37 -4.86
C ASP A 6 6.47 14.34 -3.83
N THR A 7 6.56 15.64 -4.13
CA THR A 7 7.06 16.66 -3.17
C THR A 7 6.02 16.92 -2.09
N VAL A 8 4.74 16.90 -2.40
CA VAL A 8 3.65 17.02 -1.42
C VAL A 8 3.58 15.76 -0.55
N LEU A 9 3.67 14.58 -1.17
CA LEU A 9 3.81 13.31 -0.46
C LEU A 9 5.17 13.19 0.24
N ALA A 10 6.27 13.69 -0.34
CA ALA A 10 7.61 13.64 0.25
C ALA A 10 7.78 14.57 1.46
N ALA A 11 7.12 15.72 1.51
CA ALA A 11 7.16 16.62 2.66
C ALA A 11 6.43 16.03 3.86
N ASN A 12 5.37 15.23 3.64
CA ASN A 12 4.62 14.56 4.69
C ASN A 12 5.19 13.17 5.05
N ASN A 13 6.01 12.61 4.22
CA ASN A 13 6.48 11.23 4.26
C ASN A 13 7.69 10.98 5.17
N ARG A 14 7.95 11.82 6.14
CA ARG A 14 8.82 11.45 7.30
C ARG A 14 8.15 10.47 8.25
N TYR A 15 6.88 10.15 8.02
CA TYR A 15 6.08 9.22 8.80
C TYR A 15 6.01 7.81 8.24
N THR A 16 6.26 7.63 6.95
CA THR A 16 6.37 6.29 6.34
C THR A 16 7.80 5.76 6.39
N ARG A 17 8.49 5.91 7.51
CA ARG A 17 9.56 4.95 7.80
C ARG A 17 8.88 3.62 7.92
N SER A 18 9.22 2.72 7.02
CA SER A 18 8.78 1.33 6.93
C SER A 18 8.15 0.86 8.26
N SER A 19 6.84 0.70 8.28
CA SER A 19 6.10 0.23 9.46
C SER A 19 6.68 -1.06 10.05
N TYR A 20 7.37 -1.86 9.26
CA TYR A 20 8.15 -3.01 9.69
C TYR A 20 9.36 -2.66 10.56
N PHE A 21 10.03 -1.54 10.30
CA PHE A 21 11.27 -1.20 11.01
C PHE A 21 11.00 -0.54 12.37
N GLU A 22 9.93 0.23 12.52
CA GLU A 22 9.63 0.90 13.79
C GLU A 22 9.02 -0.02 14.84
N TRP A 23 8.27 -1.05 14.46
CA TRP A 23 7.77 -2.05 15.40
C TRP A 23 8.89 -2.84 16.07
N THR A 24 9.97 -3.13 15.35
CA THR A 24 11.13 -3.83 15.93
C THR A 24 12.08 -2.89 16.69
N ALA A 25 12.10 -1.60 16.35
CA ALA A 25 12.94 -0.61 17.05
C ALA A 25 12.32 -0.14 18.38
N ALA A 26 10.98 -0.10 18.50
CA ALA A 26 10.30 0.26 19.74
C ALA A 26 10.54 -0.75 20.88
N LEU A 27 10.78 -2.02 20.55
CA LEU A 27 11.14 -3.05 21.54
C LEU A 27 12.61 -2.98 21.99
N ARG A 28 13.47 -2.18 21.35
CA ARG A 28 14.90 -2.07 21.68
C ARG A 28 15.30 -0.77 22.38
N ARG A 29 14.38 0.18 22.61
CA ARG A 29 14.71 1.48 23.23
C ARG A 29 14.05 1.69 24.59
N VAL A 30 14.45 0.88 25.55
CA VAL A 30 14.63 1.33 26.92
C VAL A 30 16.14 1.46 27.09
N ILE A 31 16.69 2.63 26.93
CA ILE A 31 17.90 3.26 27.47
C ILE A 31 18.49 4.23 26.43
N ALA A 32 18.65 5.48 26.93
CA ALA A 32 19.48 6.60 26.45
C ALA A 32 18.93 7.56 25.39
N LEU A 33 18.54 8.72 25.87
CA LEU A 33 18.59 10.08 25.29
C LEU A 33 20.05 10.54 25.03
N PRO A 34 20.37 11.67 24.35
CA PRO A 34 19.54 12.79 23.89
C PRO A 34 19.91 13.46 22.56
N LEU A 35 19.04 14.36 22.10
CA LEU A 35 19.29 15.70 21.49
C LEU A 35 19.72 15.85 20.03
N LEU A 36 18.99 16.76 19.40
CA LEU A 36 19.24 17.65 18.27
C LEU A 36 19.11 17.07 16.85
N SER A 37 18.00 17.42 16.23
CA SER A 37 18.03 18.26 15.03
C SER A 37 16.67 18.89 14.77
N VAL A 38 16.55 20.11 15.26
CA VAL A 38 15.62 21.11 14.73
C VAL A 38 16.25 21.59 13.43
N ALA A 39 15.61 21.39 12.29
CA ALA A 39 15.73 22.30 11.17
C ALA A 39 14.80 21.98 10.01
N PHE A 40 14.05 23.00 9.65
CA PHE A 40 13.37 23.27 8.38
C PHE A 40 12.11 22.47 8.06
N PHE A 41 11.04 22.84 8.74
CA PHE A 41 9.71 22.86 8.16
C PHE A 41 9.55 24.22 7.45
N SER A 42 9.61 24.20 6.15
CA SER A 42 9.10 25.27 5.31
C SER A 42 8.72 24.67 3.99
N ALA A 43 7.47 24.33 3.86
CA ALA A 43 6.69 24.45 2.65
C ALA A 43 5.32 23.78 2.89
N VAL A 44 4.30 24.59 2.71
CA VAL A 44 2.88 24.23 2.65
C VAL A 44 2.42 23.31 3.79
N GLY A 45 1.90 23.91 4.82
CA GLY A 45 1.36 23.21 5.98
C GLY A 45 0.07 22.46 5.66
N GLN A 46 0.16 21.34 4.97
CA GLN A 46 -0.91 20.38 4.98
C GLN A 46 -0.93 19.74 6.37
N SER A 47 -1.92 20.08 7.14
CA SER A 47 -2.19 19.46 8.42
C SER A 47 -2.79 18.09 8.16
N LEU A 48 -2.32 17.07 8.87
CA LEU A 48 -3.06 15.82 9.01
C LEU A 48 -4.51 16.17 9.31
N GLN A 49 -5.43 15.65 8.51
CA GLN A 49 -6.83 16.08 8.57
C GLN A 49 -7.46 15.57 9.87
N PRO A 50 -8.13 16.42 10.66
CA PRO A 50 -8.92 15.97 11.77
C PRO A 50 -10.13 15.20 11.24
N GLY A 51 -10.43 14.05 11.85
CA GLY A 51 -11.63 13.27 11.52
C GLY A 51 -11.38 11.90 10.88
N HIS A 52 -10.14 11.54 10.55
CA HIS A 52 -9.82 10.17 10.18
C HIS A 52 -10.11 9.23 11.35
N LEU A 53 -11.08 8.35 11.16
CA LEU A 53 -11.45 7.32 12.10
C LEU A 53 -10.79 6.00 11.70
N PRO A 54 -10.54 5.08 12.69
CA PRO A 54 -10.04 3.76 12.37
C PRO A 54 -11.01 3.04 11.42
N SER A 55 -10.46 2.35 10.44
CA SER A 55 -11.24 1.58 9.49
C SER A 55 -11.89 0.36 10.14
N ARG A 56 -13.11 0.03 9.71
CA ARG A 56 -13.75 -1.23 10.09
C ARG A 56 -13.14 -2.36 9.27
N LYS A 57 -12.86 -3.51 9.94
CA LYS A 57 -12.43 -4.71 9.23
C LYS A 57 -13.45 -5.11 8.16
N GLN A 58 -12.96 -5.36 6.95
CA GLN A 58 -13.74 -5.82 5.80
C GLN A 58 -13.00 -6.97 5.11
N VAL A 59 -13.77 -7.94 4.64
CA VAL A 59 -13.27 -9.12 3.92
C VAL A 59 -13.96 -9.17 2.57
N ALA A 60 -13.20 -9.28 1.50
CA ALA A 60 -13.75 -9.42 0.15
C ALA A 60 -14.45 -10.78 -0.02
N PRO A 61 -15.47 -10.90 -0.87
CA PRO A 61 -16.05 -12.19 -1.22
C PRO A 61 -15.03 -13.03 -2.01
N MET A 62 -14.93 -14.31 -1.67
CA MET A 62 -13.94 -15.22 -2.23
C MET A 62 -14.54 -16.59 -2.56
N ALA A 63 -14.00 -17.24 -3.59
CA ALA A 63 -14.21 -18.64 -3.83
C ALA A 63 -13.38 -19.51 -2.86
N PRO A 64 -13.73 -20.80 -2.61
CA PRO A 64 -13.01 -21.65 -1.66
C PRO A 64 -11.49 -21.78 -1.92
N ALA A 65 -11.07 -21.74 -3.18
CA ALA A 65 -9.63 -21.74 -3.54
C ALA A 65 -8.94 -20.43 -3.14
N GLU A 66 -9.64 -19.31 -3.28
CA GLU A 66 -9.16 -17.98 -2.89
C GLU A 66 -9.09 -17.84 -1.36
N GLU A 67 -10.08 -18.33 -0.62
CA GLU A 67 -10.06 -18.41 0.83
C GLU A 67 -8.85 -19.23 1.34
N LYS A 68 -8.54 -20.33 0.66
CA LYS A 68 -7.35 -21.14 0.96
C LYS A 68 -6.06 -20.35 0.73
N ASN A 69 -5.96 -19.58 -0.35
CA ASN A 69 -4.81 -18.74 -0.63
C ASN A 69 -4.64 -17.65 0.42
N LEU A 70 -5.73 -16.98 0.81
CA LEU A 70 -5.71 -16.00 1.89
C LEU A 70 -5.23 -16.62 3.20
N ALA A 71 -5.83 -17.75 3.63
CA ALA A 71 -5.42 -18.43 4.84
C ALA A 71 -3.95 -18.86 4.83
N PHE A 72 -3.42 -19.25 3.66
CA PHE A 72 -2.01 -19.63 3.49
C PHE A 72 -1.09 -18.41 3.68
N VAL A 73 -1.44 -17.25 3.12
CA VAL A 73 -0.66 -16.00 3.29
C VAL A 73 -0.73 -15.49 4.74
N LEU A 74 -1.91 -15.54 5.39
CA LEU A 74 -2.04 -15.14 6.78
C LEU A 74 -1.26 -16.06 7.74
N ASP A 75 -1.18 -17.37 7.45
CA ASP A 75 -0.38 -18.32 8.22
C ASP A 75 1.13 -18.08 8.01
N TRP A 76 1.56 -17.79 6.77
CA TRP A 76 2.91 -17.30 6.47
C TRP A 76 3.25 -16.05 7.28
N TRP A 77 2.35 -15.05 7.26
CA TRP A 77 2.54 -13.80 7.98
C TRP A 77 2.75 -14.04 9.47
N ARG A 78 1.85 -14.79 10.07
CA ARG A 78 1.86 -15.10 11.50
C ARG A 78 3.14 -15.83 11.94
N LYS A 79 3.57 -16.84 11.17
CA LYS A 79 4.68 -17.70 11.55
C LYS A 79 6.05 -17.13 11.18
N VAL A 80 6.18 -16.62 9.95
CA VAL A 80 7.48 -16.25 9.41
C VAL A 80 7.76 -14.76 9.58
N ILE A 81 6.77 -13.89 9.41
CA ILE A 81 6.94 -12.45 9.53
C ILE A 81 6.84 -12.03 11.01
N ASP A 82 5.68 -12.25 11.64
CA ASP A 82 5.44 -11.82 13.02
C ASP A 82 6.30 -12.61 14.02
N ALA A 83 6.24 -13.93 13.97
CA ALA A 83 6.95 -14.79 14.91
C ALA A 83 8.42 -15.08 14.53
N ARG A 84 8.87 -14.69 13.34
CA ARG A 84 10.25 -14.85 12.84
C ARG A 84 10.76 -16.28 12.77
N HIS A 85 9.88 -17.27 12.60
CA HIS A 85 10.22 -18.66 12.34
C HIS A 85 10.70 -18.84 10.90
N THR A 86 11.85 -18.27 10.58
CA THR A 86 12.40 -18.22 9.23
C THR A 86 12.80 -19.58 8.67
N GLU A 87 13.00 -20.59 9.51
CA GLU A 87 13.20 -21.99 9.11
C GLU A 87 11.97 -22.57 8.40
N LEU A 88 10.79 -22.00 8.63
CA LEU A 88 9.54 -22.40 7.97
C LEU A 88 9.37 -21.74 6.58
N ALA A 89 10.23 -20.79 6.21
CA ALA A 89 10.05 -20.01 4.98
C ALA A 89 9.96 -20.90 3.72
N ALA A 90 10.67 -22.02 3.67
CA ALA A 90 10.62 -22.97 2.55
C ALA A 90 9.24 -23.65 2.38
N ASN A 91 8.40 -23.66 3.42
CA ASN A 91 7.05 -24.19 3.32
C ASN A 91 6.12 -23.23 2.56
N TYR A 92 6.43 -21.95 2.53
CA TYR A 92 5.56 -20.88 2.01
C TYR A 92 6.11 -20.19 0.76
N ALA A 93 7.35 -19.71 0.79
CA ALA A 93 7.94 -18.96 -0.30
C ALA A 93 8.69 -19.86 -1.30
N ALA A 94 8.58 -19.54 -2.59
CA ALA A 94 9.37 -20.18 -3.63
C ALA A 94 10.88 -19.89 -3.43
N GLU A 95 11.76 -20.72 -3.97
CA GLU A 95 13.20 -20.51 -3.86
C GLU A 95 13.63 -19.23 -4.58
N ASP A 96 13.05 -19.01 -5.74
CA ASP A 96 13.23 -17.86 -6.62
C ASP A 96 12.18 -16.76 -6.36
N PHE A 97 11.71 -16.65 -5.10
CA PHE A 97 10.76 -15.63 -4.64
C PHE A 97 11.16 -14.23 -5.10
N ILE A 98 10.23 -13.53 -5.70
CA ILE A 98 10.43 -12.19 -6.25
C ILE A 98 9.94 -11.15 -5.23
N GLN A 99 10.84 -10.24 -4.84
CA GLN A 99 10.55 -9.18 -3.89
C GLN A 99 10.61 -7.82 -4.58
N HIS A 100 9.53 -7.03 -4.44
CA HIS A 100 9.46 -5.66 -4.97
C HIS A 100 9.72 -4.60 -3.90
N ASN A 101 9.76 -4.95 -2.61
CA ASN A 101 10.18 -4.02 -1.56
C ASN A 101 11.64 -3.58 -1.81
N PRO A 102 11.92 -2.26 -1.97
CA PRO A 102 13.25 -1.78 -2.34
C PRO A 102 14.32 -1.95 -1.24
N ASN A 103 13.93 -2.42 -0.05
CA ASN A 103 14.82 -2.63 1.09
C ASN A 103 15.19 -4.09 1.32
N ILE A 104 14.53 -5.03 0.61
CA ILE A 104 14.71 -6.47 0.79
C ILE A 104 15.10 -7.07 -0.56
N PRO A 105 16.29 -7.69 -0.68
CA PRO A 105 16.68 -8.32 -1.94
C PRO A 105 15.76 -9.49 -2.31
N THR A 106 15.65 -9.75 -3.60
CA THR A 106 14.93 -10.90 -4.19
C THR A 106 15.56 -12.23 -3.75
N GLY A 107 14.71 -13.26 -3.66
CA GLY A 107 15.07 -14.63 -3.30
C GLY A 107 14.73 -14.99 -1.86
N ARG A 108 14.23 -16.23 -1.66
CA ARG A 108 13.87 -16.73 -0.32
C ARG A 108 15.02 -16.63 0.68
N ALA A 109 16.26 -16.90 0.26
CA ALA A 109 17.42 -16.82 1.15
C ALA A 109 17.67 -15.39 1.67
N ALA A 110 17.49 -14.38 0.83
CA ALA A 110 17.60 -12.98 1.20
C ALA A 110 16.48 -12.58 2.18
N LEU A 111 15.25 -13.01 1.91
CA LEU A 111 14.11 -12.81 2.79
C LEU A 111 14.34 -13.41 4.19
N VAL A 112 14.84 -14.65 4.25
CA VAL A 112 15.22 -15.32 5.52
C VAL A 112 16.31 -14.53 6.26
N THR A 113 17.32 -14.04 5.55
CA THR A 113 18.40 -13.24 6.15
C THR A 113 17.85 -11.94 6.73
N PHE A 114 16.96 -11.26 5.99
CA PHE A 114 16.31 -10.05 6.43
C PHE A 114 15.52 -10.28 7.73
N PHE A 115 14.58 -11.23 7.76
CA PHE A 115 13.78 -11.48 8.97
C PHE A 115 14.60 -11.96 10.16
N LYS A 116 15.66 -12.75 9.97
CA LYS A 116 16.61 -13.11 11.04
C LYS A 116 17.28 -11.88 11.65
N SER A 117 17.55 -10.85 10.85
CA SER A 117 18.20 -9.62 11.34
C SER A 117 17.30 -8.80 12.29
N LEU A 118 15.98 -9.00 12.22
CA LEU A 118 15.00 -8.29 13.06
C LEU A 118 14.93 -8.83 14.50
N GLY A 119 15.51 -9.99 14.78
CA GLY A 119 15.61 -10.58 16.11
C GLY A 119 15.30 -12.08 16.14
N PRO A 120 15.35 -12.69 17.33
CA PRO A 120 15.09 -14.13 17.50
C PRO A 120 13.64 -14.48 17.20
N ALA A 121 13.39 -15.77 16.91
CA ALA A 121 12.05 -16.32 16.82
C ALA A 121 11.29 -16.14 18.14
N ILE A 122 9.99 -15.96 18.06
CA ILE A 122 9.08 -15.85 19.21
C ILE A 122 8.48 -17.22 19.50
N GLU A 123 8.73 -17.74 20.69
CA GLU A 123 8.21 -19.02 21.16
C GLU A 123 7.25 -18.86 22.35
N PRO A 124 6.13 -19.56 22.39
CA PRO A 124 5.55 -20.34 21.28
C PRO A 124 5.07 -19.42 20.14
N ILE A 125 4.89 -19.97 18.93
CA ILE A 125 4.25 -19.21 17.83
C ILE A 125 2.89 -18.71 18.29
N PRO A 126 2.62 -17.39 18.23
CA PRO A 126 1.32 -16.85 18.64
C PRO A 126 0.16 -17.42 17.81
N ASP A 127 -1.00 -17.63 18.44
CA ASP A 127 -2.20 -18.14 17.74
C ASP A 127 -2.84 -17.10 16.80
N ARG A 128 -2.48 -15.84 16.95
CA ARG A 128 -3.04 -14.70 16.18
C ARG A 128 -1.94 -13.85 15.60
N LEU A 129 -2.27 -13.11 14.53
CA LEU A 129 -1.43 -12.06 13.98
C LEU A 129 -1.20 -10.96 15.02
N ALA A 130 0.01 -10.40 15.03
CA ALA A 130 0.35 -9.28 15.91
C ALA A 130 -0.46 -8.02 15.54
N ASN A 131 -0.61 -7.77 14.24
CA ASN A 131 -1.49 -6.73 13.69
C ASN A 131 -2.34 -7.36 12.58
N PRO A 132 -3.62 -7.71 12.82
CA PRO A 132 -4.46 -8.28 11.78
C PRO A 132 -4.83 -7.22 10.73
N PRO A 133 -4.92 -7.60 9.42
CA PRO A 133 -5.33 -6.67 8.39
C PRO A 133 -6.76 -6.17 8.61
N ILE A 134 -7.01 -4.93 8.23
CA ILE A 134 -8.34 -4.31 8.25
C ILE A 134 -9.12 -4.59 6.96
N LEU A 135 -8.40 -4.72 5.83
CA LEU A 135 -8.96 -5.21 4.58
C LEU A 135 -8.16 -6.44 4.14
N GLU A 136 -8.87 -7.44 3.67
CA GLU A 136 -8.25 -8.66 3.17
C GLU A 136 -9.11 -9.30 2.07
N GLY A 137 -8.44 -9.90 1.10
CA GLY A 137 -9.10 -10.64 0.05
C GLY A 137 -8.13 -11.44 -0.81
N ALA A 138 -8.72 -12.29 -1.65
CA ALA A 138 -7.97 -12.98 -2.69
C ALA A 138 -8.79 -13.02 -3.97
N ARG A 139 -8.09 -12.94 -5.11
CA ARG A 139 -8.68 -13.07 -6.44
C ARG A 139 -7.77 -13.90 -7.34
N GLY A 140 -8.24 -15.09 -7.70
CA GLY A 140 -7.41 -16.06 -8.39
C GLY A 140 -6.21 -16.44 -7.54
N ASN A 141 -5.01 -16.17 -8.05
CA ASN A 141 -3.76 -16.42 -7.34
C ASN A 141 -3.16 -15.18 -6.65
N PHE A 142 -3.88 -14.07 -6.63
CA PHE A 142 -3.49 -12.87 -5.87
C PHE A 142 -4.16 -12.86 -4.49
N VAL A 143 -3.40 -12.49 -3.47
CA VAL A 143 -3.88 -12.19 -2.11
C VAL A 143 -3.45 -10.77 -1.79
N TRP A 144 -4.39 -9.95 -1.32
CA TRP A 144 -4.13 -8.56 -0.97
C TRP A 144 -4.56 -8.27 0.46
N LEU A 145 -3.74 -7.50 1.16
CA LEU A 145 -3.93 -7.15 2.57
C LEU A 145 -3.73 -5.64 2.74
N VAL A 146 -4.52 -5.03 3.61
CA VAL A 146 -4.29 -3.66 4.09
C VAL A 146 -4.22 -3.68 5.60
N PHE A 147 -3.17 -3.12 6.14
CA PHE A 147 -2.97 -2.98 7.57
C PHE A 147 -3.13 -1.52 7.99
N GLU A 148 -3.79 -1.31 9.11
CA GLU A 148 -3.90 0.00 9.73
C GLU A 148 -2.85 0.14 10.82
N HIS A 149 -2.17 1.28 10.84
CA HIS A 149 -1.18 1.65 11.84
C HIS A 149 -1.60 2.92 12.54
N LYS A 150 -1.64 2.88 13.86
CA LYS A 150 -2.04 4.01 14.69
C LYS A 150 -0.83 4.71 15.27
N PHE A 151 -0.69 5.99 14.99
CA PHE A 151 0.37 6.84 15.53
C PHE A 151 -0.21 8.01 16.35
N LYS A 152 0.61 8.59 17.21
CA LYS A 152 0.28 9.87 17.84
C LYS A 152 0.46 10.99 16.83
N ASN A 153 -0.52 11.90 16.74
CA ASN A 153 -0.37 13.08 15.92
C ASN A 153 0.79 13.93 16.44
N PRO A 154 1.83 14.22 15.63
CA PRO A 154 3.00 14.98 16.08
C PRO A 154 2.68 16.44 16.43
N LYS A 155 1.55 16.97 15.92
CA LYS A 155 1.12 18.34 16.20
C LYS A 155 0.17 18.42 17.40
N ASP A 156 -0.48 17.31 17.76
CA ASP A 156 -1.40 17.21 18.89
C ASP A 156 -1.39 15.79 19.45
N ALA A 157 -0.60 15.56 20.50
CA ALA A 157 -0.44 14.24 21.12
C ALA A 157 -1.73 13.65 21.74
N ALA A 158 -2.80 14.43 21.86
CA ALA A 158 -4.12 13.96 22.29
C ALA A 158 -4.89 13.28 21.15
N GLN A 159 -4.48 13.49 19.90
CA GLN A 159 -5.07 12.90 18.71
C GLN A 159 -4.22 11.76 18.17
N SER A 160 -4.87 10.85 17.45
CA SER A 160 -4.21 9.78 16.70
C SER A 160 -4.34 10.02 15.20
N VAL A 161 -3.33 9.55 14.48
CA VAL A 161 -3.30 9.48 13.01
C VAL A 161 -3.29 8.00 12.63
N TYR A 162 -3.98 7.66 11.58
CA TYR A 162 -4.00 6.31 11.04
C TYR A 162 -3.33 6.33 9.67
N GLU A 163 -2.37 5.43 9.49
CA GLU A 163 -1.69 5.21 8.21
C GLU A 163 -1.95 3.78 7.75
N TYR A 164 -1.85 3.55 6.46
CA TYR A 164 -2.14 2.25 5.88
C TYR A 164 -0.92 1.69 5.17
N SER A 165 -0.69 0.39 5.32
CA SER A 165 0.26 -0.34 4.50
C SER A 165 -0.46 -1.39 3.67
N PHE A 166 0.06 -1.60 2.45
CA PHE A 166 -0.52 -2.46 1.44
C PHE A 166 0.47 -3.55 1.12
N ASP A 167 -0.03 -4.79 1.07
CA ASP A 167 0.74 -5.96 0.72
C ASP A 167 -0.03 -6.79 -0.31
N LEU A 168 0.61 -7.11 -1.41
CA LEU A 168 0.07 -7.94 -2.47
C LEU A 168 0.98 -9.14 -2.69
N PHE A 169 0.39 -10.33 -2.74
CA PHE A 169 1.10 -11.59 -2.95
C PHE A 169 0.55 -12.29 -4.19
N ARG A 170 1.45 -12.90 -4.96
CA ARG A 170 1.06 -13.84 -6.01
C ARG A 170 1.48 -15.24 -5.62
N ILE A 171 0.52 -16.16 -5.69
CA ILE A 171 0.72 -17.57 -5.38
C ILE A 171 0.86 -18.35 -6.70
N GLN A 172 1.87 -19.19 -6.77
CA GLN A 172 2.09 -20.09 -7.88
C GLN A 172 2.58 -21.44 -7.35
N ASP A 173 2.04 -22.55 -7.84
CA ASP A 173 2.41 -23.91 -7.48
C ASP A 173 2.39 -24.16 -5.95
N GLY A 174 1.42 -23.54 -5.26
CA GLY A 174 1.24 -23.66 -3.81
C GLY A 174 2.30 -22.90 -2.99
N LYS A 175 3.02 -21.96 -3.59
CA LYS A 175 4.02 -21.10 -2.94
C LYS A 175 3.73 -19.64 -3.21
N ILE A 176 4.15 -18.77 -2.29
CA ILE A 176 4.25 -17.34 -2.53
C ILE A 176 5.44 -17.15 -3.48
N GLN A 177 5.13 -16.75 -4.71
CA GLN A 177 6.12 -16.52 -5.75
C GLN A 177 6.59 -15.08 -5.77
N GLU A 178 5.73 -14.13 -5.38
CA GLU A 178 5.99 -12.72 -5.59
C GLU A 178 5.26 -11.87 -4.54
N HIS A 179 5.87 -10.74 -4.17
CA HIS A 179 5.34 -9.82 -3.17
C HIS A 179 5.63 -8.37 -3.55
N TRP A 180 4.61 -7.53 -3.45
CA TRP A 180 4.68 -6.07 -3.60
C TRP A 180 4.20 -5.40 -2.32
N ASP A 181 4.79 -4.28 -1.98
CA ASP A 181 4.33 -3.38 -0.94
C ASP A 181 4.65 -1.91 -1.29
N ALA A 182 4.06 -0.96 -0.57
CA ALA A 182 4.26 0.46 -0.81
C ALA A 182 5.53 1.05 -0.15
N ALA A 183 6.51 0.22 0.20
CA ALA A 183 7.68 0.66 0.95
C ALA A 183 8.54 1.65 0.16
N ARG A 184 9.05 2.65 0.86
CA ARG A 184 10.11 3.53 0.36
C ARG A 184 11.48 2.89 0.58
N LYS A 185 12.41 3.22 -0.29
CA LYS A 185 13.80 2.85 -0.06
C LYS A 185 14.40 3.65 1.08
N ASP A 186 14.89 2.93 2.07
CA ASP A 186 15.60 3.53 3.21
C ASP A 186 17.04 3.91 2.82
N PRO A 187 17.56 5.06 3.27
CA PRO A 187 18.96 5.38 3.13
C PRO A 187 19.84 4.29 3.74
N GLY A 188 20.80 3.78 2.98
CA GLY A 188 21.74 2.74 3.42
C GLY A 188 21.20 1.32 3.29
N SER A 189 19.98 1.08 2.84
CA SER A 189 19.53 -0.25 2.48
C SER A 189 20.29 -0.77 1.26
N PRO A 190 20.45 -2.10 1.10
CA PRO A 190 21.16 -2.69 -0.05
C PRO A 190 20.59 -2.14 -1.37
N ALA A 191 21.46 -2.05 -2.39
CA ALA A 191 21.02 -1.67 -3.72
C ALA A 191 19.96 -2.66 -4.21
N PHE A 192 18.79 -2.14 -4.64
CA PHE A 192 17.76 -2.94 -5.27
C PHE A 192 18.29 -3.49 -6.60
N ILE A 193 18.17 -4.78 -6.78
CA ILE A 193 18.40 -5.43 -8.08
C ILE A 193 16.99 -5.65 -8.65
N PRO A 194 16.60 -4.95 -9.73
CA PRO A 194 15.30 -5.15 -10.34
C PRO A 194 15.07 -6.64 -10.61
N SER A 195 13.94 -7.15 -10.18
CA SER A 195 13.54 -8.50 -10.53
C SER A 195 13.09 -8.56 -11.98
N THR A 196 13.39 -9.65 -12.65
CA THR A 196 12.78 -9.99 -13.93
C THR A 196 11.41 -10.62 -13.69
N ALA A 197 10.47 -9.86 -13.14
CA ALA A 197 9.12 -10.35 -12.93
C ALA A 197 8.51 -10.79 -14.27
N PRO A 198 7.73 -11.87 -14.31
CA PRO A 198 7.01 -12.24 -15.52
C PRO A 198 6.04 -11.13 -15.90
N PRO A 199 5.81 -10.86 -17.18
CA PRO A 199 4.88 -9.83 -17.61
C PRO A 199 3.47 -10.12 -17.09
N PRO A 200 2.65 -9.08 -16.83
CA PRO A 200 1.29 -9.23 -16.31
C PRO A 200 0.38 -10.19 -17.07
N SER A 201 0.62 -10.36 -18.36
CA SER A 201 -0.11 -11.31 -19.22
C SER A 201 0.05 -12.79 -18.81
N THR A 202 1.05 -13.13 -18.01
CA THR A 202 1.25 -14.50 -17.46
C THR A 202 0.55 -14.70 -16.12
N TRP A 203 -0.01 -13.64 -15.53
CA TRP A 203 -0.72 -13.72 -14.27
C TRP A 203 -2.11 -14.32 -14.47
N ASN A 204 -2.43 -15.32 -13.66
CA ASN A 204 -3.74 -15.97 -13.72
C ASN A 204 -4.78 -15.12 -13.00
N THR A 205 -5.46 -14.24 -13.73
CA THR A 205 -6.53 -13.42 -13.23
C THR A 205 -7.90 -14.04 -13.52
N VAL A 206 -8.79 -14.03 -12.54
CA VAL A 206 -10.17 -14.45 -12.71
C VAL A 206 -10.93 -13.40 -13.51
N LYS A 207 -11.67 -13.82 -14.55
CA LYS A 207 -12.49 -12.90 -15.32
C LYS A 207 -13.54 -12.22 -14.44
N PRO A 208 -13.61 -10.88 -14.42
CA PRO A 208 -14.59 -10.18 -13.62
C PRO A 208 -16.02 -10.43 -14.10
N SER A 209 -16.96 -10.50 -13.18
CA SER A 209 -18.41 -10.49 -13.45
C SER A 209 -18.84 -9.15 -14.07
N ALA A 210 -20.07 -9.05 -14.58
CA ALA A 210 -20.58 -7.81 -15.13
C ALA A 210 -20.62 -6.67 -14.08
N ALA A 211 -20.95 -6.97 -12.83
CA ALA A 211 -20.94 -6.00 -11.74
C ALA A 211 -19.52 -5.54 -11.41
N GLU A 212 -18.56 -6.46 -11.38
CA GLU A 212 -17.16 -6.13 -11.15
C GLU A 212 -16.56 -5.31 -12.30
N GLN A 213 -16.97 -5.58 -13.54
CA GLN A 213 -16.58 -4.75 -14.69
C GLN A 213 -17.09 -3.31 -14.57
N GLN A 214 -18.33 -3.13 -14.07
CA GLN A 214 -18.87 -1.80 -13.78
C GLN A 214 -18.08 -1.11 -12.66
N ASN A 215 -17.74 -1.83 -11.59
CA ASN A 215 -16.92 -1.29 -10.51
C ASN A 215 -15.53 -0.87 -11.02
N LEU A 216 -14.90 -1.69 -11.85
CA LEU A 216 -13.61 -1.34 -12.47
C LEU A 216 -13.73 -0.07 -13.33
N ALA A 217 -14.79 0.05 -14.14
CA ALA A 217 -15.00 1.24 -14.97
C ALA A 217 -15.19 2.52 -14.13
N ILE A 218 -15.87 2.42 -12.98
CA ILE A 218 -16.04 3.54 -12.03
C ILE A 218 -14.70 3.92 -11.43
N ALA A 219 -13.91 2.97 -10.93
CA ALA A 219 -12.57 3.21 -10.39
C ALA A 219 -11.65 3.83 -11.45
N THR A 220 -11.61 3.26 -12.65
CA THR A 220 -10.84 3.78 -13.79
C THR A 220 -11.23 5.23 -14.12
N ARG A 221 -12.54 5.54 -14.16
CA ARG A 221 -13.00 6.91 -14.41
C ARG A 221 -12.55 7.86 -13.29
N PHE A 222 -12.62 7.44 -12.05
CA PHE A 222 -12.15 8.26 -10.92
C PHE A 222 -10.64 8.51 -11.03
N GLU A 223 -9.83 7.47 -11.05
CA GLU A 223 -8.37 7.59 -11.06
C GLU A 223 -7.86 8.35 -12.30
N LYS A 224 -8.44 8.05 -13.47
CA LYS A 224 -8.03 8.70 -14.71
C LYS A 224 -8.57 10.10 -14.83
N ASN A 225 -9.91 10.29 -14.82
CA ASN A 225 -10.51 11.58 -15.13
C ASN A 225 -10.31 12.58 -13.99
N VAL A 226 -10.55 12.15 -12.73
CA VAL A 226 -10.50 13.05 -11.58
C VAL A 226 -9.06 13.23 -11.12
N VAL A 227 -8.36 12.14 -10.82
CA VAL A 227 -7.01 12.22 -10.25
C VAL A 227 -5.97 12.64 -11.27
N GLU A 228 -5.92 12.03 -12.47
CA GLU A 228 -4.89 12.39 -13.48
C GLU A 228 -5.22 13.62 -14.32
N TYR A 229 -6.50 13.81 -14.70
CA TYR A 229 -6.92 14.86 -15.64
C TYR A 229 -7.62 16.05 -14.98
N GLY A 230 -7.89 16.00 -13.65
CA GLY A 230 -8.42 17.13 -12.87
C GLY A 230 -9.90 17.41 -13.05
N HIS A 231 -10.71 16.44 -13.53
CA HIS A 231 -12.15 16.59 -13.74
C HIS A 231 -12.94 16.44 -12.44
N ILE A 232 -12.80 17.39 -11.52
CA ILE A 232 -13.45 17.36 -10.20
C ILE A 232 -14.99 17.40 -10.28
N GLU A 233 -15.58 17.81 -11.39
CA GLU A 233 -17.02 17.74 -11.64
C GLU A 233 -17.57 16.32 -11.66
N ASP A 234 -16.75 15.32 -12.00
CA ASP A 234 -17.12 13.91 -11.98
C ASP A 234 -17.31 13.37 -10.55
N ILE A 235 -16.76 14.02 -9.55
CA ILE A 235 -16.80 13.60 -8.15
C ILE A 235 -18.24 13.43 -7.64
N GLU A 236 -19.16 14.33 -8.02
CA GLU A 236 -20.56 14.24 -7.58
C GLU A 236 -21.28 12.97 -8.06
N GLU A 237 -20.92 12.49 -9.23
CA GLU A 237 -21.48 11.27 -9.80
C GLU A 237 -20.78 10.03 -9.26
N LEU A 238 -19.44 10.08 -9.16
CA LEU A 238 -18.61 8.92 -8.84
C LEU A 238 -18.57 8.58 -7.36
N LEU A 239 -18.53 9.59 -6.47
CA LEU A 239 -18.43 9.35 -5.03
C LEU A 239 -19.81 9.40 -4.36
N SER A 240 -20.00 8.60 -3.32
CA SER A 240 -21.20 8.66 -2.50
C SER A 240 -21.25 9.94 -1.65
N SER A 241 -22.42 10.33 -1.16
CA SER A 241 -22.55 11.46 -0.23
C SER A 241 -21.91 11.18 1.13
N SER A 242 -21.70 9.91 1.46
CA SER A 242 -21.02 9.43 2.68
C SER A 242 -19.62 8.88 2.39
N PHE A 243 -19.02 9.33 1.31
CA PHE A 243 -17.65 8.94 0.92
C PHE A 243 -16.65 9.23 2.02
N ILE A 244 -15.70 8.30 2.22
CA ILE A 244 -14.60 8.43 3.15
C ILE A 244 -13.29 8.19 2.43
N GLU A 245 -12.40 9.19 2.52
CA GLU A 245 -10.98 9.05 2.18
C GLU A 245 -10.21 8.63 3.42
N HIS A 246 -9.38 7.59 3.29
CA HIS A 246 -8.58 7.07 4.38
C HIS A 246 -7.12 7.53 4.36
N ASN A 247 -6.68 8.20 3.29
CA ASN A 247 -5.34 8.79 3.24
C ASN A 247 -5.22 9.90 4.30
N PRO A 248 -4.26 9.80 5.25
CA PRO A 248 -4.19 10.73 6.38
C PRO A 248 -3.81 12.16 6.01
N VAL A 249 -3.38 12.40 4.78
CA VAL A 249 -3.00 13.74 4.29
C VAL A 249 -4.06 14.36 3.39
N GLU A 250 -5.08 13.60 3.03
CA GLU A 250 -6.21 14.07 2.22
C GLU A 250 -7.45 14.37 3.05
N PRO A 251 -8.35 15.25 2.60
CA PRO A 251 -9.61 15.47 3.28
C PRO A 251 -10.51 14.24 3.25
N VAL A 252 -11.15 13.95 4.39
CA VAL A 252 -11.94 12.72 4.59
C VAL A 252 -13.23 12.65 3.79
N ASP A 253 -13.72 13.77 3.24
CA ASP A 253 -14.99 13.83 2.56
C ASP A 253 -14.88 14.36 1.12
N ARG A 254 -15.96 14.18 0.39
CA ARG A 254 -16.08 14.52 -1.02
C ARG A 254 -15.77 15.99 -1.35
N GLU A 255 -16.27 16.92 -0.53
CA GLU A 255 -16.07 18.36 -0.76
C GLU A 255 -14.62 18.77 -0.48
N GLY A 256 -14.05 18.25 0.59
CA GLY A 256 -12.65 18.45 0.90
C GLY A 256 -11.75 17.91 -0.20
N LEU A 257 -12.03 16.70 -0.71
CA LEU A 257 -11.26 16.09 -1.80
C LEU A 257 -11.30 16.94 -3.09
N LYS A 258 -12.46 17.52 -3.46
CA LYS A 258 -12.54 18.46 -4.59
C LYS A 258 -11.61 19.66 -4.41
N HIS A 259 -11.65 20.28 -3.22
CA HIS A 259 -10.80 21.42 -2.91
C HIS A 259 -9.32 21.01 -2.93
N PHE A 260 -8.99 19.84 -2.41
CA PHE A 260 -7.64 19.32 -2.39
C PHE A 260 -7.10 19.13 -3.81
N ILE A 261 -7.80 18.36 -4.65
CA ILE A 261 -7.39 18.10 -6.05
C ILE A 261 -7.27 19.44 -6.82
N HIS A 262 -8.24 20.33 -6.68
CA HIS A 262 -8.18 21.64 -7.35
C HIS A 262 -7.01 22.51 -6.89
N SER A 263 -6.50 22.31 -5.68
CA SER A 263 -5.34 23.06 -5.15
C SER A 263 -4.00 22.57 -5.69
N LEU A 264 -3.96 21.38 -6.27
CA LEU A 264 -2.73 20.80 -6.81
C LEU A 264 -2.34 21.49 -8.12
N PRO A 265 -1.07 21.92 -8.27
CA PRO A 265 -0.64 22.75 -9.40
C PRO A 265 -0.90 22.16 -10.79
N ASP A 266 -0.84 20.83 -10.91
CA ASP A 266 -0.90 20.13 -12.20
C ASP A 266 -2.27 19.43 -12.43
N HIS A 267 -3.25 19.68 -11.55
CA HIS A 267 -4.59 19.08 -11.57
C HIS A 267 -5.68 20.09 -12.02
N GLN A 268 -5.30 21.08 -12.81
CA GLN A 268 -6.29 21.85 -13.56
C GLN A 268 -6.90 20.95 -14.63
N SER A 269 -8.23 21.05 -14.83
CA SER A 269 -8.95 20.26 -15.80
C SER A 269 -8.28 20.31 -17.18
N GLN A 270 -7.98 19.16 -17.75
CA GLN A 270 -7.30 18.97 -19.03
C GLN A 270 -8.15 18.08 -19.93
N ASP A 271 -8.00 18.20 -21.23
CA ASP A 271 -8.66 17.29 -22.19
C ASP A 271 -8.30 15.83 -21.88
N ILE A 272 -9.30 15.02 -21.58
CA ILE A 272 -9.10 13.58 -21.32
C ILE A 272 -8.63 12.90 -22.60
N LYS A 273 -7.47 12.27 -22.55
CA LYS A 273 -6.94 11.45 -23.64
C LYS A 273 -7.44 10.00 -23.50
N PRO A 274 -7.51 9.23 -24.60
CA PRO A 274 -7.81 7.80 -24.55
C PRO A 274 -6.81 7.02 -23.66
N GLU A 275 -5.54 7.39 -23.72
CA GLU A 275 -4.47 6.79 -22.97
C GLU A 275 -4.39 7.36 -21.55
N TRP A 276 -3.90 6.57 -20.60
CA TRP A 276 -3.48 7.05 -19.30
C TRP A 276 -2.18 7.84 -19.41
N LYS A 277 -2.00 8.87 -18.58
CA LYS A 277 -0.67 9.50 -18.38
C LYS A 277 0.24 8.53 -17.64
N ASN A 278 -0.36 7.77 -16.69
CA ASN A 278 0.33 6.81 -15.85
C ASN A 278 -0.61 5.63 -15.58
N ALA A 279 -0.57 4.62 -16.45
CA ALA A 279 -1.45 3.47 -16.34
C ALA A 279 -1.08 2.59 -15.12
N PRO A 280 -2.06 1.98 -14.43
CA PRO A 280 -1.74 0.99 -13.40
C PRO A 280 -0.98 -0.19 -14.00
N ALA A 281 0.03 -0.68 -13.27
CA ALA A 281 0.78 -1.88 -13.62
C ALA A 281 -0.07 -3.14 -13.38
N LEU A 282 -0.97 -3.08 -12.41
CA LEU A 282 -1.93 -4.14 -12.11
C LEU A 282 -3.26 -3.53 -11.67
N GLU A 283 -4.36 -4.10 -12.15
CA GLU A 283 -5.70 -3.81 -11.67
C GLU A 283 -6.57 -5.06 -11.68
N PHE A 284 -7.39 -5.23 -10.67
CA PHE A 284 -8.40 -6.28 -10.63
C PHE A 284 -9.53 -5.94 -9.66
N THR A 285 -10.62 -6.69 -9.77
CA THR A 285 -11.79 -6.56 -8.89
C THR A 285 -11.92 -7.77 -7.98
N ASN A 286 -12.42 -7.56 -6.77
CA ASN A 286 -12.75 -8.61 -5.81
C ASN A 286 -14.08 -8.27 -5.12
N GLY A 287 -15.19 -8.57 -5.77
CA GLY A 287 -16.52 -8.15 -5.37
C GLY A 287 -16.69 -6.63 -5.41
N PRO A 288 -16.97 -5.96 -4.27
CA PRO A 288 -17.10 -4.51 -4.23
C PRO A 288 -15.75 -3.77 -4.28
N PHE A 289 -14.63 -4.46 -4.13
CA PHE A 289 -13.31 -3.84 -4.11
C PHE A 289 -12.67 -3.83 -5.50
N VAL A 290 -12.05 -2.71 -5.83
CA VAL A 290 -11.13 -2.58 -6.95
C VAL A 290 -9.75 -2.31 -6.36
N VAL A 291 -8.79 -3.15 -6.72
CA VAL A 291 -7.38 -3.03 -6.32
C VAL A 291 -6.61 -2.54 -7.53
N MET A 292 -5.90 -1.45 -7.37
CA MET A 292 -5.04 -0.87 -8.40
C MET A 292 -3.64 -0.66 -7.84
N MET A 293 -2.62 -0.88 -8.66
CA MET A 293 -1.22 -0.72 -8.28
C MET A 293 -0.47 -0.04 -9.43
N TRP A 294 0.35 0.95 -9.09
CA TRP A 294 1.24 1.66 -10.01
C TRP A 294 2.69 1.47 -9.59
N GLU A 295 3.56 1.27 -10.56
CA GLU A 295 5.00 1.31 -10.37
C GLU A 295 5.52 2.71 -10.74
N LYS A 296 6.25 3.34 -9.83
CA LYS A 296 6.86 4.66 -10.08
C LYS A 296 8.37 4.62 -9.80
N SER A 297 9.14 5.34 -10.63
CA SER A 297 10.59 5.47 -10.47
C SER A 297 10.93 6.66 -9.60
N TYR A 298 11.82 6.45 -8.63
CA TYR A 298 12.31 7.47 -7.70
C TYR A 298 13.83 7.46 -7.66
N LYS A 299 14.42 8.59 -7.31
CA LYS A 299 15.86 8.66 -7.04
C LYS A 299 16.21 7.91 -5.77
N ASP A 300 17.27 7.08 -5.82
CA ASP A 300 17.78 6.38 -4.65
C ASP A 300 18.28 7.41 -3.61
N PRO A 301 17.78 7.38 -2.36
CA PRO A 301 18.15 8.35 -1.34
C PRO A 301 19.64 8.26 -0.92
N SER A 302 20.31 7.14 -1.22
CA SER A 302 21.74 6.94 -0.94
C SER A 302 22.64 7.27 -2.14
N ASP A 303 22.08 7.24 -3.36
CA ASP A 303 22.79 7.54 -4.62
C ASP A 303 21.83 8.16 -5.64
N PRO A 304 21.70 9.48 -5.68
CA PRO A 304 20.76 10.17 -6.59
C PRO A 304 21.04 9.94 -8.10
N THR A 305 22.16 9.32 -8.45
CA THR A 305 22.45 8.94 -9.86
C THR A 305 21.72 7.66 -10.26
N ARG A 306 21.17 6.92 -9.30
CA ARG A 306 20.41 5.68 -9.48
C ARG A 306 18.93 5.93 -9.22
N GLU A 307 18.12 5.00 -9.72
CA GLU A 307 16.68 4.98 -9.47
C GLU A 307 16.27 3.65 -8.85
N TYR A 308 15.15 3.68 -8.13
CA TYR A 308 14.47 2.49 -7.66
C TYR A 308 12.98 2.59 -7.98
N THR A 309 12.33 1.45 -8.11
CA THR A 309 10.88 1.36 -8.26
C THR A 309 10.21 1.32 -6.89
N ARG A 310 9.11 2.05 -6.76
CA ARG A 310 8.21 1.98 -5.62
C ARG A 310 6.79 1.73 -6.12
N ASP A 311 6.10 0.82 -5.45
CA ASP A 311 4.71 0.54 -5.73
C ASP A 311 3.80 1.48 -4.96
N HIS A 312 2.71 1.90 -5.61
CA HIS A 312 1.63 2.67 -5.04
C HIS A 312 0.34 1.91 -5.21
N PHE A 313 -0.50 1.93 -4.21
CA PHE A 313 -1.76 1.20 -4.22
C PHE A 313 -2.92 2.17 -4.04
N ALA A 314 -4.05 1.85 -4.67
CA ALA A 314 -5.35 2.36 -4.31
C ALA A 314 -6.33 1.18 -4.22
N ILE A 315 -7.09 1.13 -3.14
CA ILE A 315 -8.19 0.18 -2.98
C ILE A 315 -9.48 0.96 -2.82
N LEU A 316 -10.37 0.79 -3.78
CA LEU A 316 -11.64 1.49 -3.82
C LEU A 316 -12.76 0.51 -3.50
N ARG A 317 -13.61 0.84 -2.55
CA ARG A 317 -14.85 0.10 -2.27
C ARG A 317 -16.03 0.76 -2.96
N ILE A 318 -16.68 0.01 -3.85
CA ILE A 318 -17.75 0.50 -4.72
C ILE A 318 -19.03 -0.27 -4.43
N GLU A 319 -20.09 0.47 -4.08
CA GLU A 319 -21.43 -0.08 -3.83
C GLU A 319 -22.47 0.86 -4.40
N GLY A 320 -23.55 0.31 -4.95
CA GLY A 320 -24.62 1.09 -5.56
C GLY A 320 -24.17 1.98 -6.71
N GLY A 321 -23.11 1.58 -7.43
CA GLY A 321 -22.55 2.33 -8.56
C GLY A 321 -21.77 3.59 -8.15
N ARG A 322 -21.32 3.67 -6.90
CA ARG A 322 -20.54 4.81 -6.36
C ARG A 322 -19.40 4.32 -5.46
N ILE A 323 -18.31 5.04 -5.46
CA ILE A 323 -17.20 4.84 -4.56
C ILE A 323 -17.63 5.28 -3.15
N GLN A 324 -17.51 4.39 -2.19
CA GLN A 324 -17.85 4.61 -0.80
C GLN A 324 -16.63 4.96 0.04
N GLU A 325 -15.52 4.28 -0.23
CA GLU A 325 -14.28 4.44 0.52
C GLU A 325 -13.08 4.25 -0.41
N ILE A 326 -11.98 4.98 -0.12
CA ILE A 326 -10.67 4.81 -0.75
C ILE A 326 -9.62 4.65 0.35
N TRP A 327 -8.66 3.75 0.12
CA TRP A 327 -7.40 3.60 0.85
C TRP A 327 -6.27 3.68 -0.16
N ASP A 328 -5.31 4.62 0.00
CA ASP A 328 -4.17 4.82 -0.89
C ASP A 328 -2.89 5.31 -0.17
#